data_398aed41af3a29205006b61d4174e5e6
#
_entry.id   398aed41af3a29205006b61d4174e5e6
#
_cell.length_a   1.000
_cell.length_b   1.000
_cell.length_c   1.000
_cell.angle_alpha   90.00
_cell.angle_beta   90.00
_cell.angle_gamma   90.00
#
_symmetry.space_group_name_H-M   'P 1'
#
loop_
_entity.id
_entity.type
_entity.pdbx_description
1 polymer ?
#
loop_
_entity_poly.entity_id
_entity_poly.type
_entity_poly.pdbx_seq_one_letter_code
_entity_poly.pdbx_strand_id
1 'polypeptide(L)'
;MQNIIKTSKGEYKFKPINLFHGKKKINKKKARENILLLRDILSKTDIRWGLIFGTLLGAIREKNFIVHDEDIDIYIFYEDKDKILDLIYEFNKFGFDVARYEKKSLFSIIRNNEYIDFYFFKKKLFGRRCLDYYIPNLFFKNSAKIKFFNQYFPTLNNAHKYLEFQYGKDWKVPKINSHAKPNIFWKKFIKSIFPSLVAIYHYWKNN
;
A
#
# COMPACT_ATOMS: atom_id res chain seq x y z
N MET A 1 -21.78 8.88 12.25
CA MET A 1 -22.40 7.97 11.26
C MET A 1 -21.64 6.65 11.30
N GLN A 2 -22.31 5.50 11.29
CA GLN A 2 -21.70 4.19 11.33
C GLN A 2 -21.56 3.65 9.89
N ASN A 3 -20.37 3.19 9.50
CA ASN A 3 -20.13 2.65 8.17
C ASN A 3 -20.26 1.10 8.19
N ILE A 4 -20.59 0.54 7.04
CA ILE A 4 -20.81 -0.91 6.89
C ILE A 4 -19.84 -1.47 5.85
N ILE A 5 -19.20 -2.57 6.18
CA ILE A 5 -18.41 -3.42 5.27
C ILE A 5 -19.16 -4.75 5.11
N LYS A 6 -19.43 -5.14 3.86
CA LYS A 6 -19.95 -6.48 3.55
C LYS A 6 -18.78 -7.46 3.49
N THR A 7 -18.90 -8.54 4.24
CA THR A 7 -17.95 -9.66 4.29
C THR A 7 -18.68 -10.98 3.97
N SER A 8 -17.95 -12.05 3.73
CA SER A 8 -18.56 -13.39 3.57
C SER A 8 -19.27 -13.88 4.85
N LYS A 9 -18.93 -13.31 6.02
CA LYS A 9 -19.51 -13.64 7.33
C LYS A 9 -20.65 -12.71 7.75
N GLY A 10 -21.08 -11.79 6.87
CA GLY A 10 -22.14 -10.82 7.13
C GLY A 10 -21.66 -9.37 7.12
N GLU A 11 -22.46 -8.48 7.64
CA GLU A 11 -22.18 -7.05 7.70
C GLU A 11 -21.35 -6.71 8.93
N TYR A 12 -20.19 -6.10 8.70
CA TYR A 12 -19.35 -5.53 9.76
C TYR A 12 -19.60 -4.03 9.88
N LYS A 13 -20.05 -3.58 11.05
CA LYS A 13 -20.33 -2.17 11.36
C LYS A 13 -19.15 -1.56 12.11
N PHE A 14 -18.70 -0.39 11.68
CA PHE A 14 -17.61 0.33 12.34
C PHE A 14 -17.82 1.84 12.35
N LYS A 15 -17.19 2.53 13.29
CA LYS A 15 -17.14 3.98 13.35
C LYS A 15 -15.79 4.43 12.78
N PRO A 16 -15.76 5.23 11.71
CA PRO A 16 -14.50 5.72 11.16
C PRO A 16 -13.71 6.51 12.20
N ILE A 17 -12.39 6.32 12.18
CA ILE A 17 -11.46 7.03 13.05
C ILE A 17 -10.73 8.06 12.18
N ASN A 18 -10.64 9.31 12.66
CA ASN A 18 -9.83 10.33 12.00
C ASN A 18 -8.35 9.94 12.13
N LEU A 19 -7.73 9.65 11.01
CA LEU A 19 -6.32 9.34 10.94
C LEU A 19 -5.49 10.63 11.00
N PHE A 20 -4.31 10.54 11.57
CA PHE A 20 -3.50 11.70 11.99
C PHE A 20 -2.63 12.25 10.84
N HIS A 21 -3.21 12.53 9.68
CA HIS A 21 -2.45 13.04 8.52
C HIS A 21 -1.61 14.26 8.86
N GLY A 22 -0.29 14.13 8.77
CA GLY A 22 0.70 15.20 9.02
C GLY A 22 0.87 15.60 10.49
N LYS A 23 0.19 14.93 11.44
CA LYS A 23 0.15 15.36 12.84
C LYS A 23 0.84 14.43 13.81
N LYS A 24 1.14 13.21 13.39
CA LYS A 24 1.70 12.19 14.26
C LYS A 24 2.92 11.52 13.61
N LYS A 25 3.93 11.26 14.42
CA LYS A 25 5.05 10.40 14.03
C LYS A 25 4.77 8.99 14.47
N ILE A 26 5.16 8.01 13.65
CA ILE A 26 5.01 6.59 13.94
C ILE A 26 5.77 6.21 15.22
N ASN A 27 5.10 5.48 16.11
CA ASN A 27 5.78 4.84 17.23
C ASN A 27 6.40 3.52 16.74
N LYS A 28 7.70 3.54 16.50
CA LYS A 28 8.43 2.43 15.88
C LYS A 28 8.28 1.10 16.62
N LYS A 29 8.18 1.09 17.95
CA LYS A 29 8.01 -0.13 18.76
C LYS A 29 6.62 -0.72 18.50
N LYS A 30 5.57 0.08 18.65
CA LYS A 30 4.18 -0.36 18.44
C LYS A 30 3.93 -0.76 16.98
N ALA A 31 4.45 0.00 16.03
CA ALA A 31 4.34 -0.30 14.61
C ALA A 31 5.06 -1.61 14.25
N ARG A 32 6.23 -1.89 14.86
CA ARG A 32 6.94 -3.16 14.71
C ARG A 32 6.10 -4.33 15.23
N GLU A 33 5.50 -4.23 16.40
CA GLU A 33 4.61 -5.25 16.94
C GLU A 33 3.43 -5.49 15.99
N ASN A 34 2.81 -4.42 15.49
CA ASN A 34 1.65 -4.49 14.60
C ASN A 34 1.99 -5.15 13.25
N ILE A 35 3.11 -4.77 12.61
CA ILE A 35 3.48 -5.32 11.30
C ILE A 35 3.90 -6.79 11.39
N LEU A 36 4.56 -7.20 12.48
CA LEU A 36 4.92 -8.60 12.72
C LEU A 36 3.67 -9.45 12.91
N LEU A 37 2.73 -8.98 13.71
CA LEU A 37 1.44 -9.65 13.93
C LEU A 37 0.62 -9.74 12.64
N LEU A 38 0.54 -8.65 11.88
CA LEU A 38 -0.11 -8.65 10.56
C LEU A 38 0.51 -9.68 9.62
N ARG A 39 1.85 -9.72 9.55
CA ARG A 39 2.57 -10.71 8.73
C ARG A 39 2.17 -12.14 9.11
N ASP A 40 2.11 -12.44 10.40
CA ASP A 40 1.77 -13.78 10.88
C ASP A 40 0.32 -14.17 10.54
N ILE A 41 -0.61 -13.21 10.53
CA ILE A 41 -1.98 -13.41 10.07
C ILE A 41 -1.99 -13.67 8.56
N LEU A 42 -1.38 -12.78 7.77
CA LEU A 42 -1.42 -12.85 6.31
C LEU A 42 -0.61 -14.02 5.74
N SER A 43 0.44 -14.50 6.43
CA SER A 43 1.24 -15.66 6.00
C SER A 43 0.46 -16.96 5.95
N LYS A 44 -0.69 -17.03 6.63
CA LYS A 44 -1.60 -18.19 6.66
C LYS A 44 -2.66 -18.14 5.55
N THR A 45 -2.59 -17.17 4.65
CA THR A 45 -3.56 -16.91 3.59
C THR A 45 -2.91 -16.97 2.21
N ASP A 46 -3.73 -17.05 1.17
CA ASP A 46 -3.34 -16.92 -0.24
C ASP A 46 -3.43 -15.48 -0.77
N ILE A 47 -3.64 -14.49 0.11
CA ILE A 47 -3.73 -13.07 -0.25
C ILE A 47 -2.38 -12.59 -0.79
N ARG A 48 -2.40 -11.95 -1.95
CA ARG A 48 -1.22 -11.33 -2.55
C ARG A 48 -1.03 -9.92 -2.00
N TRP A 49 0.00 -9.76 -1.20
CA TRP A 49 0.30 -8.53 -0.48
C TRP A 49 1.80 -8.27 -0.40
N GLY A 50 2.19 -7.09 0.05
CA GLY A 50 3.57 -6.78 0.35
C GLY A 50 3.79 -5.34 0.81
N LEU A 51 4.99 -5.09 1.31
CA LEU A 51 5.40 -3.75 1.71
C LEU A 51 5.51 -2.83 0.49
N ILE A 52 5.09 -1.58 0.68
CA ILE A 52 5.11 -0.56 -0.37
C ILE A 52 5.45 0.81 0.24
N PHE A 53 5.64 1.81 -0.59
CA PHE A 53 5.83 3.22 -0.23
C PHE A 53 6.80 3.47 0.94
N GLY A 54 6.41 4.28 1.93
CA GLY A 54 7.22 4.67 3.07
C GLY A 54 7.73 3.48 3.87
N THR A 55 6.89 2.49 4.10
CA THR A 55 7.27 1.27 4.83
C THR A 55 8.37 0.48 4.10
N LEU A 56 8.26 0.32 2.78
CA LEU A 56 9.30 -0.36 1.99
C LEU A 56 10.59 0.47 1.95
N LEU A 57 10.48 1.78 1.79
CA LEU A 57 11.63 2.69 1.79
C LEU A 57 12.38 2.60 3.13
N GLY A 58 11.68 2.67 4.25
CA GLY A 58 12.27 2.54 5.58
C GLY A 58 12.90 1.17 5.81
N ALA A 59 12.24 0.09 5.41
CA ALA A 59 12.75 -1.27 5.53
C ALA A 59 14.08 -1.47 4.79
N ILE A 60 14.25 -0.89 3.61
CA ILE A 60 15.46 -1.03 2.79
C ILE A 60 16.55 -0.04 3.24
N ARG A 61 16.20 1.24 3.40
CA ARG A 61 17.16 2.32 3.65
C ARG A 61 17.60 2.39 5.11
N GLU A 62 16.64 2.31 6.05
CA GLU A 62 16.87 2.57 7.46
C GLU A 62 16.87 1.31 8.32
N LYS A 63 16.51 0.14 7.74
CA LYS A 63 16.24 -1.11 8.48
C LYS A 63 15.21 -0.92 9.60
N ASN A 64 14.42 0.13 9.50
CA ASN A 64 13.41 0.55 10.45
C ASN A 64 12.34 1.39 9.74
N PHE A 65 11.28 1.78 10.43
CA PHE A 65 10.35 2.79 9.94
C PHE A 65 11.04 4.17 9.85
N ILE A 66 10.65 4.96 8.87
CA ILE A 66 11.11 6.34 8.71
C ILE A 66 10.61 7.18 9.89
N VAL A 67 11.45 8.09 10.39
CA VAL A 67 11.11 8.87 11.61
C VAL A 67 9.89 9.78 11.41
N HIS A 68 9.68 10.23 10.18
CA HIS A 68 8.59 11.17 9.83
C HIS A 68 7.39 10.47 9.19
N ASP A 69 7.39 9.14 9.15
CA ASP A 69 6.25 8.35 8.69
C ASP A 69 5.14 8.33 9.74
N GLU A 70 3.93 8.07 9.32
CA GLU A 70 2.73 8.12 10.17
C GLU A 70 2.05 6.75 10.27
N ASP A 71 2.29 5.89 9.29
CA ASP A 71 1.56 4.66 9.03
C ASP A 71 2.45 3.52 8.52
N ILE A 72 1.79 2.40 8.28
CA ILE A 72 2.38 1.22 7.64
C ILE A 72 1.66 1.01 6.32
N ASP A 73 2.40 1.06 5.22
CA ASP A 73 1.89 0.92 3.85
C ASP A 73 1.97 -0.51 3.35
N ILE A 74 0.84 -1.11 2.98
CA ILE A 74 0.73 -2.46 2.43
C ILE A 74 -0.02 -2.41 1.11
N TYR A 75 0.52 -2.99 0.02
CA TYR A 75 -0.29 -3.22 -1.16
C TYR A 75 -1.06 -4.53 -1.05
N ILE A 76 -2.26 -4.55 -1.59
CA ILE A 76 -3.09 -5.73 -1.81
C ILE A 76 -3.51 -5.71 -3.29
N PHE A 77 -3.53 -6.87 -3.95
CA PHE A 77 -4.17 -6.94 -5.25
C PHE A 77 -5.69 -6.79 -5.08
N TYR A 78 -6.29 -5.92 -5.90
CA TYR A 78 -7.72 -5.63 -5.80
C TYR A 78 -8.59 -6.89 -5.89
N GLU A 79 -8.13 -7.89 -6.62
CA GLU A 79 -8.78 -9.19 -6.76
C GLU A 79 -8.86 -9.97 -5.43
N ASP A 80 -7.98 -9.67 -4.48
CA ASP A 80 -7.93 -10.27 -3.15
C ASP A 80 -8.60 -9.38 -2.08
N LYS A 81 -9.24 -8.28 -2.50
CA LYS A 81 -9.87 -7.30 -1.60
C LYS A 81 -10.88 -7.96 -0.65
N ASP A 82 -11.76 -8.79 -1.17
CA ASP A 82 -12.81 -9.38 -0.34
C ASP A 82 -12.24 -10.39 0.67
N LYS A 83 -11.15 -11.08 0.32
CA LYS A 83 -10.42 -11.95 1.25
C LYS A 83 -9.82 -11.17 2.43
N ILE A 84 -9.23 -9.99 2.18
CA ILE A 84 -8.69 -9.15 3.28
C ILE A 84 -9.81 -8.59 4.16
N LEU A 85 -10.96 -8.25 3.58
CA LEU A 85 -12.12 -7.79 4.36
C LEU A 85 -12.72 -8.91 5.21
N ASP A 86 -12.68 -10.15 4.77
CA ASP A 86 -13.12 -11.32 5.54
C ASP A 86 -12.23 -11.61 6.75
N LEU A 87 -10.99 -11.09 6.77
CA LEU A 87 -10.09 -11.17 7.91
C LEU A 87 -10.39 -10.14 9.02
N ILE A 88 -11.36 -9.25 8.86
CA ILE A 88 -11.69 -8.22 9.87
C ILE A 88 -11.93 -8.87 11.25
N TYR A 89 -12.67 -9.96 11.30
CA TYR A 89 -12.96 -10.66 12.55
C TYR A 89 -11.70 -11.28 13.17
N GLU A 90 -10.76 -11.72 12.35
CA GLU A 90 -9.46 -12.21 12.82
C GLU A 90 -8.59 -11.05 13.31
N PHE A 91 -8.55 -9.93 12.60
CA PHE A 91 -7.87 -8.71 13.04
C PHE A 91 -8.39 -8.24 14.39
N ASN A 92 -9.71 -8.26 14.62
CA ASN A 92 -10.30 -7.87 15.90
C ASN A 92 -9.84 -8.78 17.06
N LYS A 93 -9.69 -10.10 16.86
CA LYS A 93 -9.17 -11.01 17.89
C LYS A 93 -7.77 -10.64 18.37
N PHE A 94 -6.98 -10.02 17.49
CA PHE A 94 -5.64 -9.54 17.79
C PHE A 94 -5.57 -8.06 18.18
N GLY A 95 -6.73 -7.44 18.42
CA GLY A 95 -6.84 -6.06 18.90
C GLY A 95 -6.67 -4.99 17.82
N PHE A 96 -6.83 -5.33 16.54
CA PHE A 96 -6.96 -4.34 15.48
C PHE A 96 -8.42 -3.97 15.29
N ASP A 97 -8.71 -2.68 15.20
CA ASP A 97 -10.00 -2.13 14.83
C ASP A 97 -9.99 -1.58 13.41
N VAL A 98 -11.15 -1.55 12.75
CA VAL A 98 -11.28 -0.90 11.45
C VAL A 98 -11.32 0.61 11.64
N ALA A 99 -10.39 1.32 11.01
CA ALA A 99 -10.30 2.78 11.08
C ALA A 99 -10.93 3.49 9.88
N ARG A 100 -10.72 2.95 8.66
CA ARG A 100 -11.19 3.54 7.41
C ARG A 100 -11.50 2.47 6.37
N TYR A 101 -12.51 2.71 5.55
CA TYR A 101 -12.78 1.89 4.38
C TYR A 101 -13.27 2.74 3.21
N GLU A 102 -12.51 2.73 2.14
CA GLU A 102 -12.83 3.30 0.85
C GLU A 102 -12.95 2.17 -0.17
N LYS A 103 -14.17 1.82 -0.55
CA LYS A 103 -14.53 0.60 -1.29
C LYS A 103 -13.63 0.26 -2.50
N LYS A 104 -13.03 1.27 -3.17
CA LYS A 104 -12.26 1.08 -4.41
C LYS A 104 -10.76 1.23 -4.23
N SER A 105 -10.30 1.74 -3.09
CA SER A 105 -8.91 2.21 -2.94
C SER A 105 -8.21 1.76 -1.66
N LEU A 106 -8.82 2.00 -0.50
CA LEU A 106 -8.13 1.90 0.78
C LEU A 106 -8.97 1.19 1.84
N PHE A 107 -8.26 0.43 2.66
CA PHE A 107 -8.77 -0.15 3.90
C PHE A 107 -7.71 0.08 4.98
N SER A 108 -8.10 0.60 6.13
CA SER A 108 -7.16 0.88 7.21
C SER A 108 -7.62 0.22 8.50
N ILE A 109 -6.68 -0.42 9.17
CA ILE A 109 -6.87 -0.96 10.52
C ILE A 109 -5.93 -0.23 11.49
N ILE A 110 -6.32 -0.14 12.75
CA ILE A 110 -5.56 0.53 13.80
C ILE A 110 -5.40 -0.37 15.01
N ARG A 111 -4.22 -0.35 15.62
CA ARG A 111 -3.92 -1.03 16.89
C ARG A 111 -2.87 -0.22 17.65
N ASN A 112 -3.06 -0.05 18.95
CA ASN A 112 -2.14 0.72 19.82
C ASN A 112 -1.87 2.14 19.32
N ASN A 113 -2.87 2.75 18.67
CA ASN A 113 -2.79 4.08 18.05
C ASN A 113 -1.81 4.16 16.86
N GLU A 114 -1.46 3.03 16.23
CA GLU A 114 -0.70 2.95 14.96
C GLU A 114 -1.57 2.28 13.92
N TYR A 115 -1.67 2.87 12.72
CA TYR A 115 -2.53 2.33 11.69
C TYR A 115 -1.74 1.71 10.53
N ILE A 116 -2.41 0.80 9.83
CA ILE A 116 -1.89 0.09 8.67
C ILE A 116 -2.85 0.35 7.53
N ASP A 117 -2.34 0.88 6.43
CA ASP A 117 -3.07 1.16 5.21
C ASP A 117 -2.89 0.05 4.18
N PHE A 118 -4.00 -0.55 3.75
CA PHE A 118 -4.05 -1.50 2.66
C PHE A 118 -4.50 -0.78 1.39
N TYR A 119 -3.59 -0.65 0.44
CA TYR A 119 -3.82 -0.05 -0.88
C TYR A 119 -4.28 -1.11 -1.87
N PHE A 120 -5.50 -1.01 -2.38
CA PHE A 120 -6.06 -1.96 -3.34
C PHE A 120 -5.65 -1.63 -4.77
N PHE A 121 -4.62 -2.30 -5.26
CA PHE A 121 -4.09 -2.10 -6.60
C PHE A 121 -4.88 -2.87 -7.66
N LYS A 122 -5.74 -2.17 -8.41
CA LYS A 122 -6.57 -2.73 -9.48
C LYS A 122 -5.75 -2.89 -10.77
N LYS A 123 -5.89 -4.04 -11.43
CA LYS A 123 -5.26 -4.35 -12.72
C LYS A 123 -5.64 -3.33 -13.79
N LYS A 124 -4.66 -2.90 -14.58
CA LYS A 124 -4.74 -2.07 -15.77
C LYS A 124 -3.90 -2.72 -16.87
N LEU A 125 -3.98 -2.18 -18.12
CA LEU A 125 -3.34 -2.79 -19.29
C LEU A 125 -1.84 -3.11 -19.07
N PHE A 126 -1.05 -2.15 -18.58
CA PHE A 126 0.41 -2.30 -18.42
C PHE A 126 0.88 -2.23 -16.96
N GLY A 127 -0.04 -2.23 -15.99
CA GLY A 127 0.28 -2.07 -14.58
C GLY A 127 -0.91 -2.24 -13.67
N ARG A 128 -0.79 -1.71 -12.46
CA ARG A 128 -1.87 -1.65 -11.48
C ARG A 128 -2.02 -0.23 -10.95
N ARG A 129 -3.24 0.17 -10.62
CA ARG A 129 -3.54 1.50 -10.11
C ARG A 129 -4.30 1.43 -8.78
N CYS A 130 -3.87 2.27 -7.83
CA CYS A 130 -4.60 2.61 -6.62
C CYS A 130 -4.52 4.12 -6.41
N LEU A 131 -5.63 4.81 -6.24
CA LEU A 131 -5.68 6.28 -6.18
C LEU A 131 -4.93 6.89 -7.38
N ASP A 132 -4.00 7.81 -7.12
CA ASP A 132 -3.16 8.44 -8.12
C ASP A 132 -1.86 7.68 -8.43
N TYR A 133 -1.63 6.57 -7.74
CA TYR A 133 -0.46 5.74 -7.94
C TYR A 133 -0.70 4.70 -9.05
N TYR A 134 0.16 4.72 -10.05
CA TYR A 134 0.22 3.72 -11.10
C TYR A 134 1.57 3.02 -11.06
N ILE A 135 1.56 1.70 -10.91
CA ILE A 135 2.78 0.89 -10.81
C ILE A 135 2.78 -0.12 -11.97
N PRO A 136 3.85 -0.11 -12.81
CA PRO A 136 4.01 -1.05 -13.91
C PRO A 136 3.97 -2.52 -13.48
N ASN A 137 3.42 -3.39 -14.35
CA ASN A 137 3.31 -4.83 -14.08
C ASN A 137 4.65 -5.51 -13.79
N LEU A 138 5.76 -4.99 -14.34
CA LEU A 138 7.10 -5.54 -14.11
C LEU A 138 7.45 -5.61 -12.61
N PHE A 139 6.95 -4.69 -11.80
CA PHE A 139 7.19 -4.68 -10.36
C PHE A 139 6.32 -5.67 -9.58
N PHE A 140 5.19 -6.12 -10.17
CA PHE A 140 4.31 -7.12 -9.56
C PHE A 140 4.58 -8.55 -10.03
N LYS A 141 5.41 -8.74 -11.07
CA LYS A 141 5.84 -10.06 -11.52
C LYS A 141 6.88 -10.62 -10.55
N ASN A 142 6.74 -11.91 -10.17
CA ASN A 142 7.71 -12.60 -9.31
C ASN A 142 7.99 -11.81 -8.02
N SER A 143 7.00 -11.78 -7.12
CA SER A 143 7.13 -11.10 -5.82
C SER A 143 8.46 -11.43 -5.13
N ALA A 144 9.18 -10.41 -4.71
CA ALA A 144 10.39 -10.54 -3.93
C ALA A 144 10.09 -10.62 -2.43
N LYS A 145 11.07 -11.01 -1.65
CA LYS A 145 11.02 -10.92 -0.19
C LYS A 145 12.18 -10.08 0.30
N ILE A 146 11.94 -9.26 1.30
CA ILE A 146 13.00 -8.50 2.00
C ILE A 146 13.03 -8.88 3.48
N LYS A 147 14.23 -8.82 4.08
CA LYS A 147 14.40 -9.01 5.51
C LYS A 147 14.10 -7.68 6.22
N PHE A 148 13.12 -7.70 7.14
CA PHE A 148 12.74 -6.56 7.96
C PHE A 148 12.41 -7.06 9.37
N PHE A 149 13.00 -6.46 10.41
CA PHE A 149 12.88 -6.92 11.81
C PHE A 149 13.17 -8.42 12.00
N ASN A 150 14.22 -8.93 11.33
CA ASN A 150 14.63 -10.35 11.35
C ASN A 150 13.59 -11.34 10.79
N GLN A 151 12.57 -10.85 10.09
CA GLN A 151 11.56 -11.63 9.38
C GLN A 151 11.56 -11.31 7.89
N TYR A 152 11.03 -12.24 7.07
CA TYR A 152 10.84 -12.01 5.64
C TYR A 152 9.44 -11.48 5.35
N PHE A 153 9.39 -10.38 4.59
CA PHE A 153 8.17 -9.75 4.14
C PHE A 153 8.10 -9.77 2.62
N PRO A 154 6.94 -10.08 2.01
CA PRO A 154 6.78 -9.93 0.58
C PRO A 154 6.85 -8.45 0.19
N THR A 155 7.32 -8.18 -1.03
CA THR A 155 7.38 -6.86 -1.62
C THR A 155 7.37 -6.95 -3.14
N LEU A 156 7.38 -5.80 -3.79
CA LEU A 156 7.48 -5.68 -5.24
C LEU A 156 8.81 -6.24 -5.75
N ASN A 157 8.78 -6.82 -6.96
CA ASN A 157 9.98 -7.25 -7.65
C ASN A 157 10.93 -6.07 -7.85
N ASN A 158 12.24 -6.32 -7.70
CA ASN A 158 13.27 -5.31 -7.84
C ASN A 158 12.98 -4.03 -7.02
N ALA A 159 12.82 -4.21 -5.70
CA ALA A 159 12.42 -3.15 -4.78
C ALA A 159 13.29 -1.88 -4.88
N HIS A 160 14.60 -2.00 -5.17
CA HIS A 160 15.49 -0.84 -5.37
C HIS A 160 15.09 -0.01 -6.60
N LYS A 161 14.81 -0.67 -7.75
CA LYS A 161 14.33 0.03 -8.95
C LYS A 161 12.93 0.60 -8.75
N TYR A 162 12.07 -0.08 -7.98
CA TYR A 162 10.77 0.47 -7.61
C TYR A 162 10.92 1.74 -6.77
N LEU A 163 11.81 1.76 -5.78
CA LEU A 163 12.06 2.95 -4.97
C LEU A 163 12.64 4.11 -5.80
N GLU A 164 13.55 3.82 -6.72
CA GLU A 164 14.04 4.81 -7.68
C GLU A 164 12.91 5.34 -8.57
N PHE A 165 12.05 4.47 -9.08
CA PHE A 165 10.87 4.84 -9.86
C PHE A 165 9.90 5.73 -9.08
N GLN A 166 9.68 5.42 -7.78
CA GLN A 166 8.69 6.09 -6.95
C GLN A 166 9.20 7.41 -6.36
N TYR A 167 10.47 7.48 -5.96
CA TYR A 167 11.05 8.59 -5.23
C TYR A 167 12.14 9.36 -5.99
N GLY A 168 12.63 8.80 -7.10
CA GLY A 168 13.74 9.38 -7.90
C GLY A 168 15.09 8.72 -7.60
N LYS A 169 16.11 9.09 -8.39
CA LYS A 169 17.46 8.49 -8.32
C LYS A 169 18.14 8.68 -6.96
N ASP A 170 17.78 9.73 -6.26
CA ASP A 170 18.31 10.10 -4.96
C ASP A 170 17.51 9.58 -3.76
N TRP A 171 16.67 8.53 -3.98
CA TRP A 171 15.82 7.95 -2.94
C TRP A 171 16.56 7.45 -1.68
N LYS A 172 17.86 7.19 -1.81
CA LYS A 172 18.71 6.78 -0.68
C LYS A 172 19.03 7.93 0.28
N VAL A 173 18.92 9.17 -0.19
CA VAL A 173 19.17 10.37 0.63
C VAL A 173 17.88 10.73 1.37
N PRO A 174 17.88 10.77 2.72
CA PRO A 174 16.71 11.19 3.48
C PRO A 174 16.31 12.63 3.13
N LYS A 175 15.03 12.83 2.84
CA LYS A 175 14.44 14.15 2.57
C LYS A 175 13.26 14.36 3.49
N ILE A 176 13.16 15.53 4.09
CA ILE A 176 11.97 15.96 4.82
C ILE A 176 10.87 16.24 3.78
N ASN A 177 9.66 15.74 4.00
CA ASN A 177 8.48 15.92 3.12
C ASN A 177 8.58 15.29 1.71
N SER A 178 9.39 14.26 1.50
CA SER A 178 9.37 13.48 0.27
C SER A 178 8.24 12.46 0.29
N HIS A 179 7.01 12.92 0.06
CA HIS A 179 5.90 11.99 -0.19
C HIS A 179 6.13 11.20 -1.47
N ALA A 180 5.62 9.97 -1.52
CA ALA A 180 5.55 9.20 -2.76
C ALA A 180 4.86 10.07 -3.83
N LYS A 181 5.57 10.41 -4.90
CA LYS A 181 5.02 11.29 -5.93
C LYS A 181 3.95 10.55 -6.72
N PRO A 182 2.73 11.11 -6.88
CA PRO A 182 1.79 10.60 -7.88
C PRO A 182 2.51 10.55 -9.23
N ASN A 183 2.46 9.40 -9.91
CA ASN A 183 3.28 9.17 -11.09
C ASN A 183 2.82 9.97 -12.32
N ILE A 184 3.03 11.28 -12.32
CA ILE A 184 2.97 12.14 -13.51
C ILE A 184 4.01 11.67 -14.55
N PHE A 185 5.10 11.06 -14.11
CA PHE A 185 6.16 10.52 -14.98
C PHE A 185 5.68 9.41 -15.91
N TRP A 186 4.70 8.60 -15.50
CA TRP A 186 4.14 7.54 -16.34
C TRP A 186 3.41 8.08 -17.57
N LYS A 187 2.75 9.23 -17.49
CA LYS A 187 2.17 9.90 -18.66
C LYS A 187 3.25 10.29 -19.69
N LYS A 188 4.43 10.73 -19.23
CA LYS A 188 5.57 11.02 -20.12
C LYS A 188 6.19 9.75 -20.70
N PHE A 189 6.29 8.68 -19.92
CA PHE A 189 6.86 7.39 -20.37
C PHE A 189 5.97 6.68 -21.40
N ILE A 190 4.64 6.64 -21.20
CA ILE A 190 3.72 6.13 -22.23
C ILE A 190 3.78 6.99 -23.49
N LYS A 191 3.84 8.33 -23.37
CA LYS A 191 4.02 9.22 -24.53
C LYS A 191 5.30 8.94 -25.30
N SER A 192 6.39 8.58 -24.64
CA SER A 192 7.67 8.32 -25.31
C SER A 192 7.73 6.95 -25.99
N ILE A 193 7.04 5.93 -25.46
CA ILE A 193 7.05 4.56 -26.00
C ILE A 193 5.93 4.33 -27.02
N PHE A 194 4.79 4.97 -26.84
CA PHE A 194 3.61 4.78 -27.71
C PHE A 194 2.97 6.13 -28.08
N PRO A 195 3.62 6.96 -28.90
CA PRO A 195 3.07 8.27 -29.33
C PRO A 195 1.70 8.13 -29.98
N SER A 196 1.50 7.10 -30.80
CA SER A 196 0.26 6.82 -31.52
C SER A 196 -0.93 6.41 -30.62
N LEU A 197 -0.68 5.66 -29.54
CA LEU A 197 -1.74 5.28 -28.60
C LEU A 197 -2.25 6.46 -27.76
N VAL A 198 -1.40 7.45 -27.52
CA VAL A 198 -1.80 8.68 -26.81
C VAL A 198 -2.67 9.55 -27.71
N ALA A 199 -2.40 9.62 -29.01
CA ALA A 199 -3.24 10.32 -29.99
C ALA A 199 -4.63 9.68 -30.08
N ILE A 200 -4.71 8.33 -30.13
CA ILE A 200 -5.97 7.58 -30.13
C ILE A 200 -6.76 7.82 -28.84
N TYR A 201 -6.11 7.83 -27.68
CA TYR A 201 -6.78 8.11 -26.38
C TYR A 201 -7.36 9.54 -26.34
N HIS A 202 -6.64 10.54 -26.83
CA HIS A 202 -7.15 11.91 -26.93
C HIS A 202 -8.28 12.08 -27.95
N TYR A 203 -8.23 11.35 -29.06
CA TYR A 203 -9.30 11.31 -30.04
C TYR A 203 -10.61 10.78 -29.44
N TRP A 204 -10.57 9.65 -28.72
CA TRP A 204 -11.74 9.05 -28.05
C TRP A 204 -12.26 9.79 -26.81
N LYS A 205 -11.46 10.67 -26.25
CA LYS A 205 -11.87 11.50 -25.12
C LYS A 205 -12.56 12.79 -25.53
N ASN A 206 -12.33 13.25 -26.75
CA ASN A 206 -12.82 14.52 -27.27
C ASN A 206 -13.95 14.36 -28.30
N ASN A 207 -14.34 13.13 -28.62
CA ASN A 207 -15.52 12.74 -29.39
C ASN A 207 -16.36 11.73 -28.57
#